data_3ede186c529167243b730e5088ed3b69
#
_entry.id   3ede186c529167243b730e5088ed3b69
#
_cell.length_a   1.000
_cell.length_b   1.000
_cell.length_c   1.000
_cell.angle_alpha   90.00
_cell.angle_beta   90.00
_cell.angle_gamma   90.00
#
_symmetry.space_group_name_H-M   'P 1'
#
loop_
_entity.id
_entity.type
_entity.pdbx_description
1 polymer ?
#
loop_
_entity_poly.entity_id
_entity_poly.type
_entity_poly.pdbx_seq_one_letter_code
_entity_poly.pdbx_strand_id
1 'polypeptide(L)'
;MQHWWGAGEHWLFEMFQTRIEEMSGGRIVIDQLYWDGGLVPWDQTHDALRAGTLDIIFDWGEPWIDTMPVGNVEYIASMLGKNIQQNWVLFGGYSGHGFGFTELMREEYLEKEGVYYIAPHFSDHSTFFLKEPIESYKDLKGRRLWTSRVLGKIMEKVGMVSVVIPPEELYTSLASGIIDGVEWGGCACGWDMGWHEVAKYVTFPHVLPVVTASYTMMPDTWESLPDDLKYIVEAAVVLNSVDMRTAYRYREQEKLAIMEKDFGVTKITMSEEEQAFYQGLVLQTLDEYMEVDALSREAGEIVKAWLEHFEGAYQ
;
A
#
# COMPACT_ATOMS: atom_id res chain seq x y z
N MET A 1 15.77 3.54 11.32
CA MET A 1 14.68 3.29 10.34
C MET A 1 13.42 2.78 11.04
N GLN A 2 12.25 3.21 10.62
CA GLN A 2 10.97 2.65 11.05
C GLN A 2 10.08 2.31 9.85
N HIS A 3 9.32 1.23 9.96
CA HIS A 3 8.27 0.86 9.01
C HIS A 3 6.93 0.72 9.74
N TRP A 4 5.83 0.93 9.04
CA TRP A 4 4.48 0.91 9.60
C TRP A 4 3.85 -0.48 9.72
N TRP A 5 4.50 -1.52 9.19
CA TRP A 5 4.02 -2.89 9.32
C TRP A 5 4.35 -3.48 10.67
N GLY A 6 3.51 -4.40 11.13
CA GLY A 6 3.65 -5.02 12.43
C GLY A 6 4.88 -5.92 12.57
N ALA A 7 5.07 -6.46 13.76
CA ALA A 7 6.22 -7.31 14.10
C ALA A 7 6.29 -8.61 13.24
N GLY A 8 5.17 -9.09 12.72
CA GLY A 8 5.11 -10.31 11.91
C GLY A 8 5.83 -10.18 10.56
N GLU A 9 5.90 -8.98 10.01
CA GLU A 9 6.53 -8.66 8.73
C GLU A 9 7.91 -8.02 8.86
N HIS A 10 8.40 -7.83 10.07
CA HIS A 10 9.67 -7.15 10.36
C HIS A 10 10.85 -7.75 9.58
N TRP A 11 10.89 -9.06 9.42
CA TRP A 11 11.93 -9.78 8.68
C TRP A 11 12.11 -9.33 7.23
N LEU A 12 11.07 -8.78 6.60
CA LEU A 12 11.14 -8.24 5.23
C LEU A 12 12.01 -6.97 5.18
N PHE A 13 12.00 -6.20 6.25
CA PHE A 13 12.81 -5.00 6.40
C PHE A 13 14.21 -5.32 6.91
N GLU A 14 14.41 -6.41 7.67
CA GLU A 14 15.74 -6.95 7.97
C GLU A 14 16.46 -7.38 6.68
N MET A 15 15.73 -7.89 5.68
CA MET A 15 16.31 -8.17 4.37
C MET A 15 16.78 -6.89 3.67
N PHE A 16 16.01 -5.80 3.74
CA PHE A 16 16.42 -4.50 3.21
C PHE A 16 17.66 -3.97 3.93
N GLN A 17 17.67 -3.99 5.26
CA GLN A 17 18.78 -3.59 6.11
C GLN A 17 20.06 -4.33 5.71
N THR A 18 20.03 -5.65 5.65
CA THR A 18 21.18 -6.48 5.27
C THR A 18 21.66 -6.15 3.85
N ARG A 19 20.74 -6.01 2.92
CA ARG A 19 21.07 -5.76 1.50
C ARG A 19 21.75 -4.40 1.30
N ILE A 20 21.23 -3.35 1.93
CA ILE A 20 21.82 -2.01 1.78
C ILE A 20 23.24 -1.95 2.36
N GLU A 21 23.47 -2.65 3.46
CA GLU A 21 24.81 -2.77 4.06
C GLU A 21 25.76 -3.53 3.13
N GLU A 22 25.35 -4.70 2.62
CA GLU A 22 26.16 -5.50 1.69
C GLU A 22 26.47 -4.76 0.39
N MET A 23 25.48 -4.15 -0.26
CA MET A 23 25.63 -3.43 -1.52
C MET A 23 26.53 -2.20 -1.37
N SER A 24 26.47 -1.52 -0.23
CA SER A 24 27.32 -0.35 0.06
C SER A 24 28.72 -0.72 0.54
N GLY A 25 29.00 -2.01 0.77
CA GLY A 25 30.25 -2.47 1.40
C GLY A 25 30.43 -1.95 2.82
N GLY A 26 29.34 -1.85 3.58
CA GLY A 26 29.32 -1.37 4.95
C GLY A 26 29.41 0.16 5.09
N ARG A 27 29.28 0.91 3.99
CA ARG A 27 29.26 2.39 4.04
C ARG A 27 27.92 2.97 4.48
N ILE A 28 26.83 2.22 4.29
CA ILE A 28 25.51 2.51 4.84
C ILE A 28 25.16 1.36 5.78
N VAL A 29 24.88 1.70 7.03
CA VAL A 29 24.44 0.76 8.07
C VAL A 29 23.16 1.28 8.70
N ILE A 30 22.13 0.45 8.76
CA ILE A 30 20.92 0.74 9.52
C ILE A 30 21.05 0.09 10.88
N ASP A 31 21.51 0.85 11.87
CA ASP A 31 21.81 0.33 13.21
C ASP A 31 20.58 -0.18 13.94
N GLN A 32 19.43 0.49 13.73
CA GLN A 32 18.19 0.17 14.42
C GLN A 32 17.01 0.17 13.45
N LEU A 33 16.20 -0.87 13.56
CA LEU A 33 15.02 -1.10 12.76
C LEU A 33 13.80 -1.30 13.68
N TYR A 34 12.78 -0.48 13.48
CA TYR A 34 11.56 -0.50 14.29
C TYR A 34 10.34 -0.84 13.41
N TRP A 35 9.37 -1.59 13.97
CA TRP A 35 8.04 -1.78 13.40
C TRP A 35 7.09 -0.69 13.86
N ASP A 36 5.85 -0.69 13.40
CA ASP A 36 4.82 0.28 13.77
C ASP A 36 4.66 0.40 15.30
N GLY A 37 4.68 1.65 15.79
CA GLY A 37 4.66 1.96 17.22
C GLY A 37 5.93 1.57 18.00
N GLY A 38 6.96 1.02 17.34
CA GLY A 38 8.19 0.58 18.01
C GLY A 38 9.03 1.72 18.58
N LEU A 39 9.07 2.87 17.89
CA LEU A 39 9.73 4.09 18.36
C LEU A 39 8.74 5.24 18.49
N VAL A 40 7.98 5.54 17.43
CA VAL A 40 6.93 6.55 17.39
C VAL A 40 5.67 5.98 16.71
N PRO A 41 4.46 6.50 17.02
CA PRO A 41 3.26 6.18 16.25
C PRO A 41 3.45 6.51 14.76
N TRP A 42 2.80 5.75 13.88
CA TRP A 42 2.97 5.88 12.41
C TRP A 42 2.67 7.29 11.89
N ASP A 43 1.69 7.98 12.44
CA ASP A 43 1.30 9.35 12.10
C ASP A 43 2.29 10.43 12.58
N GLN A 44 3.33 10.05 13.32
CA GLN A 44 4.39 10.93 13.81
C GLN A 44 5.75 10.63 13.14
N THR A 45 5.80 9.75 12.17
CA THR A 45 7.07 9.34 11.54
C THR A 45 7.75 10.47 10.77
N HIS A 46 6.99 11.33 10.05
CA HIS A 46 7.57 12.52 9.39
C HIS A 46 8.11 13.54 10.40
N ASP A 47 7.42 13.73 11.54
CA ASP A 47 7.94 14.57 12.61
C ASP A 47 9.23 14.00 13.20
N ALA A 48 9.31 12.69 13.34
CA ALA A 48 10.52 12.02 13.82
C ALA A 48 11.70 12.12 12.83
N LEU A 49 11.44 12.12 11.51
CA LEU A 49 12.43 12.44 10.48
C LEU A 49 12.93 13.88 10.65
N ARG A 50 12.00 14.84 10.70
CA ARG A 50 12.32 16.28 10.86
C ARG A 50 13.09 16.58 12.15
N ALA A 51 12.83 15.82 13.21
CA ALA A 51 13.54 15.92 14.48
C ALA A 51 14.90 15.19 14.48
N GLY A 52 15.27 14.46 13.43
CA GLY A 52 16.49 13.63 13.38
C GLY A 52 16.45 12.42 14.30
N THR A 53 15.27 11.99 14.73
CA THR A 53 15.08 10.79 15.55
C THR A 53 15.10 9.52 14.68
N LEU A 54 14.65 9.66 13.44
CA LEU A 54 14.70 8.64 12.39
C LEU A 54 15.44 9.21 11.17
N ASP A 55 16.17 8.38 10.45
CA ASP A 55 16.87 8.74 9.21
C ASP A 55 16.10 8.30 7.96
N ILE A 56 15.42 7.14 8.03
CA ILE A 56 14.61 6.56 6.94
C ILE A 56 13.31 6.04 7.54
N ILE A 57 12.22 6.27 6.83
CA ILE A 57 10.94 5.61 7.09
C ILE A 57 10.44 4.89 5.85
N PHE A 58 9.64 3.87 6.06
CA PHE A 58 8.84 3.20 5.04
C PHE A 58 7.38 3.48 5.34
N ASP A 59 6.71 4.15 4.43
CA ASP A 59 5.31 4.53 4.56
C ASP A 59 4.59 4.60 3.20
N TRP A 60 3.41 5.21 3.17
CA TRP A 60 2.62 5.44 1.96
C TRP A 60 1.92 6.81 2.06
N GLY A 61 1.45 7.34 0.92
CA GLY A 61 0.92 8.71 0.86
C GLY A 61 -0.40 8.94 1.60
N GLU A 62 -1.20 7.88 1.82
CA GLU A 62 -2.54 8.03 2.39
C GLU A 62 -2.59 8.68 3.79
N PRO A 63 -1.68 8.42 4.73
CA PRO A 63 -1.68 9.11 6.02
C PRO A 63 -1.57 10.63 5.93
N TRP A 64 -0.99 11.14 4.86
CA TRP A 64 -0.65 12.55 4.65
C TRP A 64 -1.63 13.28 3.73
N ILE A 65 -2.74 12.66 3.34
CA ILE A 65 -3.70 13.21 2.36
C ILE A 65 -4.37 14.52 2.80
N ASP A 66 -4.35 14.83 4.08
CA ASP A 66 -4.88 16.10 4.59
C ASP A 66 -3.94 17.28 4.29
N THR A 67 -2.62 17.04 4.20
CA THR A 67 -1.59 18.01 3.81
C THR A 67 -1.14 17.81 2.36
N MET A 68 -1.23 16.60 1.86
CA MET A 68 -0.78 16.18 0.53
C MET A 68 -1.90 15.40 -0.21
N PRO A 69 -2.91 16.09 -0.77
CA PRO A 69 -4.08 15.45 -1.38
C PRO A 69 -3.76 14.47 -2.53
N VAL A 70 -2.65 14.68 -3.24
CA VAL A 70 -2.20 13.78 -4.33
C VAL A 70 -1.92 12.35 -3.85
N GLY A 71 -1.66 12.12 -2.57
CA GLY A 71 -1.55 10.80 -1.96
C GLY A 71 -2.80 9.93 -2.17
N ASN A 72 -3.99 10.55 -2.32
CA ASN A 72 -5.20 9.82 -2.71
C ASN A 72 -5.10 9.26 -4.14
N VAL A 73 -4.51 10.03 -5.06
CA VAL A 73 -4.33 9.62 -6.46
C VAL A 73 -3.28 8.52 -6.54
N GLU A 74 -2.17 8.64 -5.81
CA GLU A 74 -1.15 7.58 -5.67
C GLU A 74 -1.78 6.27 -5.20
N TYR A 75 -2.61 6.33 -4.17
CA TYR A 75 -3.27 5.14 -3.62
C TYR A 75 -4.30 4.54 -4.59
N ILE A 76 -5.07 5.37 -5.31
CA ILE A 76 -5.99 4.91 -6.36
C ILE A 76 -5.25 4.19 -7.50
N ALA A 77 -4.07 4.64 -7.87
CA ALA A 77 -3.25 3.96 -8.87
C ALA A 77 -2.94 2.50 -8.48
N SER A 78 -2.81 2.22 -7.17
CA SER A 78 -2.65 0.86 -6.63
C SER A 78 -3.85 -0.05 -6.90
N MET A 79 -5.05 0.52 -7.02
CA MET A 79 -6.29 -0.22 -7.28
C MET A 79 -6.52 -0.48 -8.77
N LEU A 80 -5.94 0.35 -9.63
CA LEU A 80 -6.13 0.31 -11.08
C LEU A 80 -5.07 -0.53 -11.79
N GLY A 81 -3.86 -0.63 -11.24
CA GLY A 81 -2.78 -1.44 -11.78
C GLY A 81 -3.05 -2.93 -11.62
N LYS A 82 -2.96 -3.69 -12.72
CA LYS A 82 -3.18 -5.15 -12.69
C LYS A 82 -1.99 -5.94 -12.15
N ASN A 83 -0.81 -5.35 -12.19
CA ASN A 83 0.45 -5.97 -11.78
C ASN A 83 1.55 -4.93 -11.53
N ILE A 84 2.63 -5.39 -10.91
CA ILE A 84 3.78 -4.55 -10.55
C ILE A 84 4.45 -3.91 -11.77
N GLN A 85 4.49 -4.59 -12.93
CA GLN A 85 5.14 -4.06 -14.12
C GLN A 85 4.39 -2.82 -14.64
N GLN A 86 3.06 -2.84 -14.62
CA GLN A 86 2.27 -1.67 -14.98
C GLN A 86 2.54 -0.51 -14.04
N ASN A 87 2.63 -0.76 -12.73
CA ASN A 87 2.95 0.28 -11.76
C ASN A 87 4.36 0.84 -11.96
N TRP A 88 5.36 -0.01 -12.28
CA TRP A 88 6.69 0.49 -12.66
C TRP A 88 6.67 1.40 -13.88
N VAL A 89 5.80 1.16 -14.85
CA VAL A 89 5.62 2.05 -16.01
C VAL A 89 4.95 3.37 -15.60
N LEU A 90 3.97 3.35 -14.70
CA LEU A 90 3.35 4.57 -14.18
C LEU A 90 4.39 5.47 -13.49
N PHE A 91 5.13 4.91 -12.57
CA PHE A 91 6.11 5.66 -11.77
C PHE A 91 7.36 6.08 -12.56
N GLY A 92 7.59 5.54 -13.76
CA GLY A 92 8.68 5.93 -14.65
C GLY A 92 9.93 5.07 -14.56
N GLY A 93 10.02 4.19 -13.57
CA GLY A 93 11.11 3.21 -13.40
C GLY A 93 12.52 3.80 -13.53
N TYR A 94 13.53 2.97 -13.28
CA TYR A 94 14.94 3.37 -13.43
C TYR A 94 15.43 3.42 -14.88
N SER A 95 14.61 2.98 -15.82
CA SER A 95 14.95 2.97 -17.26
C SER A 95 14.77 4.35 -17.92
N GLY A 96 14.21 5.32 -17.22
CA GLY A 96 13.79 6.61 -17.78
C GLY A 96 12.63 6.50 -18.77
N HIS A 97 11.93 5.35 -18.76
CA HIS A 97 10.74 5.11 -19.57
C HIS A 97 9.53 4.96 -18.64
N GLY A 98 8.51 5.76 -18.86
CA GLY A 98 7.27 5.73 -18.09
C GLY A 98 6.60 7.10 -18.04
N PHE A 99 5.65 7.22 -17.14
CA PHE A 99 4.80 8.41 -17.04
C PHE A 99 5.30 9.46 -16.04
N GLY A 100 6.42 9.21 -15.34
CA GLY A 100 7.08 10.22 -14.49
C GLY A 100 6.38 10.49 -13.16
N PHE A 101 5.53 9.59 -12.70
CA PHE A 101 4.78 9.79 -11.46
C PHE A 101 5.70 9.90 -10.21
N THR A 102 6.90 9.29 -10.25
CA THR A 102 7.89 9.40 -9.17
C THR A 102 8.35 10.83 -8.97
N GLU A 103 8.63 11.55 -10.07
CA GLU A 103 9.11 12.94 -10.01
C GLU A 103 8.03 13.86 -9.41
N LEU A 104 6.78 13.66 -9.81
CA LEU A 104 5.64 14.40 -9.25
C LEU A 104 5.52 14.15 -7.73
N MET A 105 5.62 12.89 -7.29
CA MET A 105 5.58 12.56 -5.86
C MET A 105 6.77 13.15 -5.10
N ARG A 106 7.99 13.15 -5.68
CA ARG A 106 9.18 13.78 -5.08
C ARG A 106 8.98 15.26 -4.82
N GLU A 107 8.44 15.99 -5.79
CA GLU A 107 8.17 17.43 -5.67
C GLU A 107 7.15 17.69 -4.54
N GLU A 108 6.08 16.93 -4.48
CA GLU A 108 5.02 17.13 -3.50
C GLU A 108 5.44 16.75 -2.07
N TYR A 109 6.10 15.60 -1.89
CA TYR A 109 6.64 15.21 -0.58
C TYR A 109 7.64 16.24 -0.05
N LEU A 110 8.47 16.80 -0.94
CA LEU A 110 9.40 17.84 -0.56
C LEU A 110 8.69 19.15 -0.20
N GLU A 111 7.72 19.57 -1.00
CA GLU A 111 7.02 20.85 -0.79
C GLU A 111 6.11 20.81 0.45
N LYS A 112 5.33 19.75 0.63
CA LYS A 112 4.29 19.68 1.66
C LYS A 112 4.79 19.09 2.97
N GLU A 113 5.63 18.05 2.90
CA GLU A 113 6.10 17.33 4.08
C GLU A 113 7.55 17.64 4.43
N GLY A 114 8.29 18.29 3.53
CA GLY A 114 9.72 18.60 3.75
C GLY A 114 10.61 17.37 3.80
N VAL A 115 10.17 16.25 3.22
CA VAL A 115 10.90 14.98 3.17
C VAL A 115 11.20 14.60 1.72
N TYR A 116 12.27 13.83 1.51
CA TYR A 116 12.66 13.34 0.21
C TYR A 116 12.08 11.96 -0.05
N TYR A 117 11.27 11.83 -1.08
CA TYR A 117 10.74 10.56 -1.59
C TYR A 117 11.83 9.84 -2.39
N ILE A 118 12.41 8.79 -1.84
CA ILE A 118 13.56 8.08 -2.43
C ILE A 118 13.11 7.36 -3.69
N ALA A 119 12.15 6.46 -3.56
CA ALA A 119 11.63 5.66 -4.66
C ALA A 119 10.29 5.01 -4.28
N PRO A 120 9.43 4.69 -5.28
CA PRO A 120 8.24 3.88 -5.03
C PRO A 120 8.63 2.46 -4.63
N HIS A 121 7.81 1.88 -3.79
CA HIS A 121 7.88 0.49 -3.38
C HIS A 121 6.52 -0.17 -3.63
N PHE A 122 6.52 -1.31 -4.30
CA PHE A 122 5.30 -2.06 -4.58
C PHE A 122 5.30 -3.32 -3.74
N SER A 123 4.47 -3.31 -2.72
CA SER A 123 4.38 -4.40 -1.76
C SER A 123 3.27 -5.41 -2.12
N ASP A 124 2.62 -5.92 -1.13
CA ASP A 124 1.57 -6.92 -1.25
C ASP A 124 0.31 -6.36 -1.93
N HIS A 125 -0.72 -7.13 -1.90
CA HIS A 125 -2.07 -6.83 -2.33
C HIS A 125 -2.97 -6.76 -1.10
N SER A 126 -4.16 -6.18 -1.24
CA SER A 126 -5.14 -6.12 -0.17
C SER A 126 -6.50 -6.64 -0.59
N THR A 127 -7.22 -7.23 0.37
CA THR A 127 -8.53 -7.86 0.14
C THR A 127 -9.45 -7.71 1.34
N PHE A 128 -10.74 -8.03 1.17
CA PHE A 128 -11.67 -8.08 2.28
C PHE A 128 -11.66 -9.43 2.97
N PHE A 129 -11.57 -9.41 4.30
CA PHE A 129 -11.91 -10.50 5.20
C PHE A 129 -13.26 -10.19 5.84
N LEU A 130 -14.26 -11.03 5.59
CA LEU A 130 -15.65 -10.79 5.96
C LEU A 130 -16.18 -11.89 6.88
N LYS A 131 -17.08 -11.52 7.81
CA LYS A 131 -17.80 -12.49 8.63
C LYS A 131 -18.89 -13.22 7.86
N GLU A 132 -19.58 -12.51 6.97
CA GLU A 132 -20.66 -13.04 6.15
C GLU A 132 -20.32 -12.86 4.66
N PRO A 133 -20.76 -13.78 3.79
CA PRO A 133 -20.44 -13.74 2.38
C PRO A 133 -21.09 -12.55 1.67
N ILE A 134 -20.55 -12.24 0.47
CA ILE A 134 -21.14 -11.33 -0.50
C ILE A 134 -21.16 -12.00 -1.87
N GLU A 135 -22.14 -11.69 -2.69
CA GLU A 135 -22.19 -12.04 -4.11
C GLU A 135 -21.87 -10.81 -4.98
N SER A 136 -22.11 -9.62 -4.44
CA SER A 136 -21.87 -8.32 -5.07
C SER A 136 -21.25 -7.35 -4.05
N TYR A 137 -20.46 -6.39 -4.54
CA TYR A 137 -20.00 -5.29 -3.68
C TYR A 137 -21.15 -4.47 -3.08
N LYS A 138 -22.34 -4.48 -3.70
CA LYS A 138 -23.56 -3.84 -3.19
C LYS A 138 -24.07 -4.50 -1.90
N ASP A 139 -23.69 -5.75 -1.63
CA ASP A 139 -24.05 -6.46 -0.39
C ASP A 139 -23.30 -5.92 0.83
N LEU A 140 -22.30 -5.07 0.61
CA LEU A 140 -21.62 -4.33 1.67
C LEU A 140 -22.47 -3.19 2.24
N LYS A 141 -23.63 -2.89 1.65
CA LYS A 141 -24.53 -1.84 2.15
C LYS A 141 -24.90 -2.07 3.62
N GLY A 142 -24.60 -1.06 4.45
CA GLY A 142 -24.85 -1.06 5.88
C GLY A 142 -23.87 -1.90 6.71
N ARG A 143 -22.94 -2.64 6.09
CA ARG A 143 -21.88 -3.34 6.82
C ARG A 143 -20.81 -2.35 7.27
N ARG A 144 -20.28 -2.55 8.45
CA ARG A 144 -19.22 -1.74 9.06
C ARG A 144 -17.90 -2.44 8.82
N LEU A 145 -17.05 -1.84 7.99
CA LEU A 145 -15.72 -2.38 7.69
C LEU A 145 -14.64 -1.38 8.10
N TRP A 146 -13.56 -1.90 8.61
CA TRP A 146 -12.32 -1.15 8.66
C TRP A 146 -11.62 -1.26 7.31
N THR A 147 -11.25 -0.13 6.76
CA THR A 147 -10.57 -0.05 5.45
C THR A 147 -9.58 1.11 5.46
N SER A 148 -8.66 1.12 4.52
CA SER A 148 -7.95 2.34 4.15
C SER A 148 -8.94 3.47 3.85
N ARG A 149 -8.55 4.72 4.09
CA ARG A 149 -9.44 5.91 3.94
C ARG A 149 -9.97 6.03 2.52
N VAL A 150 -9.10 5.83 1.52
CA VAL A 150 -9.47 5.93 0.10
C VAL A 150 -10.43 4.81 -0.29
N LEU A 151 -10.16 3.56 0.09
CA LEU A 151 -11.07 2.45 -0.20
C LEU A 151 -12.41 2.62 0.53
N GLY A 152 -12.38 3.11 1.76
CA GLY A 152 -13.59 3.46 2.51
C GLY A 152 -14.48 4.42 1.73
N LYS A 153 -13.92 5.52 1.23
CA LYS A 153 -14.64 6.50 0.41
C LYS A 153 -15.22 5.89 -0.88
N ILE A 154 -14.48 4.97 -1.51
CA ILE A 154 -14.97 4.25 -2.70
C ILE A 154 -16.18 3.37 -2.32
N MET A 155 -16.07 2.60 -1.25
CA MET A 155 -17.10 1.64 -0.83
C MET A 155 -18.33 2.31 -0.17
N GLU A 156 -18.20 3.50 0.37
CA GLU A 156 -19.33 4.31 0.83
C GLU A 156 -20.34 4.60 -0.31
N LYS A 157 -19.90 4.61 -1.56
CA LYS A 157 -20.77 4.75 -2.74
C LYS A 157 -21.76 3.60 -2.90
N VAL A 158 -21.45 2.42 -2.35
CA VAL A 158 -22.39 1.29 -2.28
C VAL A 158 -23.14 1.23 -0.94
N GLY A 159 -22.88 2.17 -0.04
CA GLY A 159 -23.53 2.27 1.26
C GLY A 159 -22.86 1.46 2.37
N MET A 160 -21.60 1.04 2.18
CA MET A 160 -20.74 0.50 3.23
C MET A 160 -20.50 1.61 4.28
N VAL A 161 -20.30 1.23 5.53
CA VAL A 161 -19.90 2.14 6.60
C VAL A 161 -18.43 1.91 6.93
N SER A 162 -17.59 2.87 6.57
CA SER A 162 -16.19 2.86 6.95
C SER A 162 -16.05 3.24 8.43
N VAL A 163 -15.23 2.51 9.18
CA VAL A 163 -14.99 2.75 10.59
C VAL A 163 -13.50 2.92 10.87
N VAL A 164 -13.18 3.82 11.81
CA VAL A 164 -11.81 4.07 12.26
C VAL A 164 -11.62 3.40 13.61
N ILE A 165 -10.73 2.43 13.66
CA ILE A 165 -10.37 1.67 14.87
C ILE A 165 -8.85 1.49 14.86
N PRO A 166 -8.16 1.65 15.99
CA PRO A 166 -6.73 1.35 16.09
C PRO A 166 -6.42 -0.09 15.64
N PRO A 167 -5.34 -0.34 14.89
CA PRO A 167 -5.01 -1.67 14.36
C PRO A 167 -4.98 -2.78 15.43
N GLU A 168 -4.49 -2.48 16.61
CA GLU A 168 -4.42 -3.41 17.75
C GLU A 168 -5.78 -3.83 18.30
N GLU A 169 -6.85 -3.08 18.02
CA GLU A 169 -8.23 -3.38 18.44
C GLU A 169 -9.05 -4.12 17.36
N LEU A 170 -8.51 -4.26 16.13
CA LEU A 170 -9.26 -4.80 15.00
C LEU A 170 -9.69 -6.25 15.21
N TYR A 171 -8.79 -7.11 15.73
CA TYR A 171 -9.12 -8.51 15.98
C TYR A 171 -10.29 -8.64 16.95
N THR A 172 -10.25 -7.94 18.08
CA THR A 172 -11.30 -7.98 19.09
C THR A 172 -12.60 -7.37 18.60
N SER A 173 -12.53 -6.32 17.79
CA SER A 173 -13.69 -5.66 17.18
C SER A 173 -14.38 -6.56 16.15
N LEU A 174 -13.59 -7.28 15.33
CA LEU A 174 -14.11 -8.25 14.38
C LEU A 174 -14.70 -9.47 15.09
N ALA A 175 -14.00 -10.02 16.08
CA ALA A 175 -14.47 -11.16 16.87
C ALA A 175 -15.80 -10.88 17.58
N SER A 176 -15.93 -9.71 18.22
CA SER A 176 -17.15 -9.30 18.94
C SER A 176 -18.30 -8.85 18.03
N GLY A 177 -18.05 -8.62 16.72
CA GLY A 177 -19.06 -8.13 15.79
C GLY A 177 -19.32 -6.62 15.89
N ILE A 178 -18.39 -5.85 16.45
CA ILE A 178 -18.40 -4.38 16.35
C ILE A 178 -18.23 -3.98 14.89
N ILE A 179 -17.37 -4.70 14.15
CA ILE A 179 -17.22 -4.61 12.69
C ILE A 179 -17.58 -5.93 12.01
N ASP A 180 -17.96 -5.85 10.76
CA ASP A 180 -18.45 -6.96 9.95
C ASP A 180 -17.36 -7.50 9.00
N GLY A 181 -16.25 -6.77 8.89
CA GLY A 181 -15.09 -7.15 8.08
C GLY A 181 -13.96 -6.15 8.18
N VAL A 182 -12.82 -6.52 7.61
CA VAL A 182 -11.63 -5.68 7.47
C VAL A 182 -11.10 -5.76 6.03
N GLU A 183 -10.57 -4.66 5.52
CA GLU A 183 -9.65 -4.68 4.40
C GLU A 183 -8.23 -4.74 4.96
N TRP A 184 -7.45 -5.69 4.50
CA TRP A 184 -6.07 -5.87 4.93
C TRP A 184 -5.27 -6.50 3.81
N GLY A 185 -3.96 -6.62 3.97
CA GLY A 185 -3.12 -7.41 3.07
C GLY A 185 -3.74 -8.77 2.73
N GLY A 186 -3.15 -9.51 1.80
CA GLY A 186 -3.67 -10.81 1.38
C GLY A 186 -3.75 -11.87 2.49
N CYS A 187 -3.99 -13.12 2.12
CA CYS A 187 -4.13 -14.23 3.09
C CYS A 187 -2.87 -14.45 3.92
N ALA A 188 -1.68 -14.10 3.40
CA ALA A 188 -0.44 -14.19 4.17
C ALA A 188 -0.46 -13.23 5.37
N CYS A 189 -0.76 -11.95 5.16
CA CYS A 189 -0.90 -10.96 6.22
C CYS A 189 -2.11 -11.26 7.11
N GLY A 190 -3.24 -11.65 6.52
CA GLY A 190 -4.45 -12.00 7.26
C GLY A 190 -4.25 -13.21 8.19
N TRP A 191 -3.35 -14.13 7.82
CA TRP A 191 -2.92 -15.23 8.69
C TRP A 191 -2.18 -14.70 9.92
N ASP A 192 -1.20 -13.83 9.70
CA ASP A 192 -0.39 -13.26 10.79
C ASP A 192 -1.22 -12.41 11.76
N MET A 193 -2.30 -11.77 11.26
CA MET A 193 -3.28 -11.03 12.08
C MET A 193 -4.39 -11.88 12.70
N GLY A 194 -4.47 -13.17 12.38
CA GLY A 194 -5.50 -14.08 12.90
C GLY A 194 -6.89 -13.91 12.28
N TRP A 195 -7.04 -13.18 11.16
CA TRP A 195 -8.36 -12.95 10.54
C TRP A 195 -9.11 -14.23 10.21
N HIS A 196 -8.42 -15.31 9.85
CA HIS A 196 -8.98 -16.62 9.54
C HIS A 196 -9.76 -17.27 10.71
N GLU A 197 -9.52 -16.85 11.93
CA GLU A 197 -10.24 -17.36 13.10
C GLU A 197 -11.62 -16.70 13.23
N VAL A 198 -11.75 -15.42 12.89
CA VAL A 198 -12.90 -14.57 13.16
C VAL A 198 -13.66 -14.09 11.92
N ALA A 199 -13.07 -14.18 10.72
CA ALA A 199 -13.68 -13.93 9.43
C ALA A 199 -13.60 -15.19 8.56
N LYS A 200 -14.73 -15.62 7.99
CA LYS A 200 -14.82 -16.89 7.26
C LYS A 200 -14.89 -16.75 5.75
N TYR A 201 -14.81 -15.50 5.25
CA TYR A 201 -14.88 -15.24 3.82
C TYR A 201 -13.78 -14.27 3.40
N VAL A 202 -13.11 -14.56 2.29
CA VAL A 202 -12.07 -13.72 1.71
C VAL A 202 -12.36 -13.48 0.22
N THR A 203 -12.26 -12.22 -0.25
CA THR A 203 -12.66 -11.84 -1.61
C THR A 203 -11.49 -11.90 -2.59
N PHE A 204 -11.78 -12.33 -3.82
CA PHE A 204 -10.86 -12.35 -4.97
C PHE A 204 -11.56 -11.85 -6.24
N PRO A 205 -10.84 -11.25 -7.20
CA PRO A 205 -9.44 -10.80 -7.04
C PRO A 205 -9.32 -9.77 -5.92
N HIS A 206 -8.10 -9.47 -5.55
CA HIS A 206 -7.80 -8.47 -4.51
C HIS A 206 -8.31 -7.08 -4.93
N VAL A 207 -8.83 -6.32 -3.98
CA VAL A 207 -9.34 -4.95 -4.23
C VAL A 207 -8.21 -3.95 -4.48
N LEU A 208 -7.02 -4.20 -3.92
CA LEU A 208 -5.78 -3.57 -4.30
C LEU A 208 -4.83 -4.64 -4.84
N PRO A 209 -4.65 -4.76 -6.16
CA PRO A 209 -3.74 -5.75 -6.74
C PRO A 209 -2.27 -5.51 -6.41
N VAL A 210 -1.91 -4.26 -6.13
CA VAL A 210 -0.56 -3.81 -5.77
C VAL A 210 -0.70 -2.67 -4.77
N VAL A 211 -0.17 -2.80 -3.57
CA VAL A 211 -0.09 -1.68 -2.62
C VAL A 211 1.17 -0.88 -2.93
N THR A 212 1.00 0.41 -3.20
CA THR A 212 2.10 1.36 -3.38
C THR A 212 2.49 1.93 -2.03
N ALA A 213 3.77 1.92 -1.76
CA ALA A 213 4.41 2.53 -0.61
C ALA A 213 5.68 3.27 -1.05
N SER A 214 6.40 3.86 -0.13
CA SER A 214 7.62 4.60 -0.42
C SER A 214 8.64 4.48 0.70
N TYR A 215 9.89 4.77 0.38
CA TYR A 215 10.90 5.07 1.35
C TYR A 215 11.19 6.57 1.31
N THR A 216 11.19 7.19 2.48
CA THR A 216 11.45 8.63 2.62
C THR A 216 12.55 8.91 3.63
N MET A 217 13.25 10.02 3.46
CA MET A 217 14.28 10.53 4.37
C MET A 217 14.34 12.06 4.34
N MET A 218 15.15 12.66 5.20
CA MET A 218 15.40 14.09 5.13
C MET A 218 16.21 14.46 3.89
N PRO A 219 15.87 15.58 3.19
CA PRO A 219 16.61 16.05 2.01
C PRO A 219 18.09 16.23 2.26
N ASP A 220 18.49 16.84 3.39
CA ASP A 220 19.90 17.06 3.73
C ASP A 220 20.65 15.73 3.90
N THR A 221 20.00 14.72 4.46
CA THR A 221 20.59 13.36 4.59
C THR A 221 20.81 12.77 3.19
N TRP A 222 19.80 12.85 2.31
CA TRP A 222 19.93 12.38 0.93
C TRP A 222 21.04 13.10 0.16
N GLU A 223 21.10 14.43 0.25
CA GLU A 223 22.11 15.23 -0.45
C GLU A 223 23.54 15.00 0.08
N SER A 224 23.68 14.59 1.32
CA SER A 224 24.98 14.23 1.90
C SER A 224 25.56 12.93 1.37
N LEU A 225 24.74 12.07 0.75
CA LEU A 225 25.20 10.80 0.19
C LEU A 225 25.94 11.04 -1.13
N PRO A 226 27.11 10.40 -1.34
CA PRO A 226 27.74 10.30 -2.67
C PRO A 226 26.79 9.64 -3.69
N ASP A 227 26.94 9.98 -4.98
CA ASP A 227 26.05 9.51 -6.04
C ASP A 227 25.94 7.99 -6.12
N ASP A 228 27.05 7.29 -5.89
CA ASP A 228 27.07 5.83 -5.88
C ASP A 228 26.24 5.23 -4.73
N LEU A 229 26.22 5.89 -3.56
CA LEU A 229 25.37 5.49 -2.45
C LEU A 229 23.90 5.83 -2.66
N LYS A 230 23.60 6.99 -3.28
CA LYS A 230 22.22 7.31 -3.70
C LYS A 230 21.66 6.23 -4.61
N TYR A 231 22.44 5.82 -5.63
CA TYR A 231 22.07 4.74 -6.54
C TYR A 231 21.87 3.39 -5.83
N ILE A 232 22.74 3.07 -4.84
CA ILE A 232 22.62 1.85 -4.05
C ILE A 232 21.34 1.86 -3.22
N VAL A 233 20.99 2.99 -2.60
CA VAL A 233 19.74 3.11 -1.81
C VAL A 233 18.52 2.90 -2.69
N GLU A 234 18.44 3.58 -3.83
CA GLU A 234 17.33 3.41 -4.79
C GLU A 234 17.23 1.96 -5.27
N ALA A 235 18.36 1.35 -5.66
CA ALA A 235 18.40 -0.03 -6.11
C ALA A 235 17.97 -1.01 -5.01
N ALA A 236 18.34 -0.76 -3.75
CA ALA A 236 17.92 -1.57 -2.61
C ALA A 236 16.41 -1.50 -2.38
N VAL A 237 15.78 -0.32 -2.54
CA VAL A 237 14.32 -0.15 -2.48
C VAL A 237 13.62 -1.00 -3.53
N VAL A 238 14.09 -0.95 -4.78
CA VAL A 238 13.51 -1.76 -5.88
C VAL A 238 13.63 -3.25 -5.60
N LEU A 239 14.81 -3.70 -5.19
CA LEU A 239 15.05 -5.11 -4.86
C LEU A 239 14.20 -5.56 -3.67
N ASN A 240 14.04 -4.72 -2.65
CA ASN A 240 13.16 -5.01 -1.53
C ASN A 240 11.69 -5.15 -1.98
N SER A 241 11.23 -4.30 -2.90
CA SER A 241 9.89 -4.42 -3.51
C SER A 241 9.70 -5.79 -4.20
N VAL A 242 10.70 -6.25 -4.97
CA VAL A 242 10.65 -7.55 -5.65
C VAL A 242 10.64 -8.70 -4.65
N ASP A 243 11.49 -8.66 -3.63
CA ASP A 243 11.58 -9.73 -2.62
C ASP A 243 10.31 -9.83 -1.79
N MET A 244 9.84 -8.69 -1.30
CA MET A 244 8.64 -8.61 -0.49
C MET A 244 7.45 -9.18 -1.26
N ARG A 245 7.26 -8.74 -2.50
CA ARG A 245 6.20 -9.26 -3.37
C ARG A 245 6.32 -10.76 -3.62
N THR A 246 7.53 -11.26 -3.86
CA THR A 246 7.78 -12.68 -4.08
C THR A 246 7.46 -13.50 -2.84
N ALA A 247 7.90 -13.04 -1.67
CA ALA A 247 7.64 -13.68 -0.39
C ALA A 247 6.14 -13.75 -0.07
N TYR A 248 5.41 -12.65 -0.27
CA TYR A 248 3.95 -12.63 -0.06
C TYR A 248 3.24 -13.55 -1.03
N ARG A 249 3.57 -13.52 -2.32
CA ARG A 249 2.95 -14.40 -3.32
C ARG A 249 3.17 -15.88 -3.02
N TYR A 250 4.34 -16.24 -2.50
CA TYR A 250 4.62 -17.61 -2.07
C TYR A 250 3.76 -18.00 -0.85
N ARG A 251 3.74 -17.18 0.18
CA ARG A 251 2.98 -17.42 1.41
C ARG A 251 1.46 -17.38 1.19
N GLU A 252 0.99 -16.54 0.25
CA GLU A 252 -0.43 -16.35 -0.04
C GLU A 252 -1.14 -17.66 -0.36
N GLN A 253 -0.59 -18.45 -1.28
CA GLN A 253 -1.17 -19.73 -1.68
C GLN A 253 -1.15 -20.75 -0.55
N GLU A 254 -0.05 -20.80 0.19
CA GLU A 254 0.09 -21.69 1.35
C GLU A 254 -0.96 -21.36 2.42
N LYS A 255 -1.06 -20.08 2.80
CA LYS A 255 -1.96 -19.66 3.88
C LYS A 255 -3.43 -19.79 3.48
N LEU A 256 -3.79 -19.43 2.26
CA LEU A 256 -5.16 -19.65 1.77
C LEU A 256 -5.54 -21.13 1.85
N ALA A 257 -4.69 -22.04 1.39
CA ALA A 257 -4.98 -23.48 1.44
C ALA A 257 -5.18 -23.99 2.89
N ILE A 258 -4.39 -23.50 3.85
CA ILE A 258 -4.55 -23.85 5.27
C ILE A 258 -5.85 -23.25 5.82
N MET A 259 -6.14 -22.00 5.52
CA MET A 259 -7.38 -21.32 5.94
C MET A 259 -8.63 -22.05 5.45
N GLU A 260 -8.64 -22.47 4.19
CA GLU A 260 -9.77 -23.22 3.61
C GLU A 260 -9.92 -24.58 4.27
N LYS A 261 -8.82 -25.34 4.38
CA LYS A 261 -8.84 -26.72 4.86
C LYS A 261 -9.11 -26.83 6.35
N ASP A 262 -8.40 -26.06 7.17
CA ASP A 262 -8.31 -26.27 8.61
C ASP A 262 -9.20 -25.29 9.41
N PHE A 263 -9.57 -24.15 8.81
CA PHE A 263 -10.37 -23.09 9.46
C PHE A 263 -11.73 -22.82 8.79
N GLY A 264 -12.02 -23.51 7.68
CA GLY A 264 -13.29 -23.39 6.96
C GLY A 264 -13.50 -21.99 6.32
N VAL A 265 -12.42 -21.30 6.01
CA VAL A 265 -12.50 -20.05 5.26
C VAL A 265 -12.94 -20.35 3.83
N THR A 266 -13.82 -19.54 3.29
CA THR A 266 -14.33 -19.65 1.93
C THR A 266 -13.82 -18.53 1.07
N LYS A 267 -13.19 -18.86 -0.04
CA LYS A 267 -12.80 -17.91 -1.08
C LYS A 267 -14.04 -17.48 -1.87
N ILE A 268 -14.32 -16.18 -1.90
CA ILE A 268 -15.33 -15.57 -2.75
C ILE A 268 -14.64 -15.03 -3.99
N THR A 269 -15.04 -15.51 -5.16
CA THR A 269 -14.55 -14.97 -6.43
C THR A 269 -15.59 -14.04 -7.04
N MET A 270 -15.27 -12.75 -7.07
CA MET A 270 -16.14 -11.74 -7.69
C MET A 270 -16.18 -11.92 -9.21
N SER A 271 -17.38 -11.83 -9.80
CA SER A 271 -17.56 -11.95 -11.23
C SER A 271 -16.85 -10.82 -12.00
N GLU A 272 -16.63 -11.00 -13.30
CA GLU A 272 -16.05 -9.96 -14.16
C GLU A 272 -16.92 -8.68 -14.16
N GLU A 273 -18.25 -8.83 -14.07
CA GLU A 273 -19.18 -7.72 -13.98
C GLU A 273 -18.97 -6.92 -12.67
N GLU A 274 -18.81 -7.62 -11.54
CA GLU A 274 -18.53 -6.99 -10.25
C GLU A 274 -17.13 -6.33 -10.21
N GLN A 275 -16.14 -6.94 -10.83
CA GLN A 275 -14.81 -6.35 -10.96
C GLN A 275 -14.87 -5.06 -11.80
N ALA A 276 -15.60 -5.05 -12.92
CA ALA A 276 -15.80 -3.86 -13.73
C ALA A 276 -16.60 -2.78 -12.98
N PHE A 277 -17.63 -3.19 -12.22
CA PHE A 277 -18.38 -2.29 -11.35
C PHE A 277 -17.46 -1.62 -10.30
N TYR A 278 -16.63 -2.40 -9.62
CA TYR A 278 -15.64 -1.87 -8.66
C TYR A 278 -14.67 -0.89 -9.32
N GLN A 279 -14.09 -1.25 -10.46
CA GLN A 279 -13.20 -0.36 -11.21
C GLN A 279 -13.89 0.95 -11.60
N GLY A 280 -15.18 0.90 -11.96
CA GLY A 280 -15.97 2.09 -12.22
C GLY A 280 -16.08 3.03 -11.00
N LEU A 281 -16.24 2.46 -9.80
CA LEU A 281 -16.26 3.24 -8.55
C LEU A 281 -14.89 3.88 -8.27
N VAL A 282 -13.80 3.14 -8.52
CA VAL A 282 -12.43 3.63 -8.36
C VAL A 282 -12.17 4.81 -9.29
N LEU A 283 -12.52 4.70 -10.58
CA LEU A 283 -12.36 5.76 -11.57
C LEU A 283 -13.20 7.00 -11.23
N GLN A 284 -14.46 6.79 -10.82
CA GLN A 284 -15.30 7.91 -10.35
C GLN A 284 -14.65 8.63 -9.16
N THR A 285 -14.01 7.90 -8.24
CA THR A 285 -13.34 8.51 -7.08
C THR A 285 -12.05 9.21 -7.50
N LEU A 286 -11.33 8.70 -8.51
CA LEU A 286 -10.20 9.40 -9.12
C LEU A 286 -10.65 10.77 -9.67
N ASP A 287 -11.76 10.82 -10.42
CA ASP A 287 -12.30 12.06 -10.95
C ASP A 287 -12.62 13.07 -9.84
N GLU A 288 -13.18 12.61 -8.71
CA GLU A 288 -13.45 13.47 -7.57
C GLU A 288 -12.17 14.05 -6.95
N TYR A 289 -11.11 13.24 -6.82
CA TYR A 289 -9.83 13.72 -6.29
C TYR A 289 -9.10 14.66 -7.25
N MET A 290 -9.27 14.49 -8.55
CA MET A 290 -8.74 15.42 -9.57
C MET A 290 -9.31 16.85 -9.45
N GLU A 291 -10.45 17.02 -8.79
CA GLU A 291 -11.05 18.34 -8.55
C GLU A 291 -10.56 19.02 -7.26
N VAL A 292 -9.73 18.35 -6.44
CA VAL A 292 -9.28 18.90 -5.14
C VAL A 292 -8.25 20.01 -5.34
N ASP A 293 -7.23 19.80 -6.15
CA ASP A 293 -6.20 20.77 -6.49
C ASP A 293 -5.55 20.53 -7.86
N ALA A 294 -4.65 21.40 -8.27
CA ALA A 294 -4.01 21.33 -9.59
C ALA A 294 -3.10 20.12 -9.73
N LEU A 295 -2.38 19.76 -8.67
CA LEU A 295 -1.45 18.64 -8.70
C LEU A 295 -2.18 17.29 -8.71
N SER A 296 -3.24 17.16 -7.92
CA SER A 296 -4.11 15.97 -7.95
C SER A 296 -4.75 15.79 -9.34
N ARG A 297 -5.07 16.90 -10.03
CA ARG A 297 -5.55 16.85 -11.43
C ARG A 297 -4.46 16.35 -12.35
N GLU A 298 -3.26 16.92 -12.30
CA GLU A 298 -2.12 16.49 -13.13
C GLU A 298 -1.79 15.01 -12.89
N ALA A 299 -1.72 14.58 -11.64
CA ALA A 299 -1.52 13.20 -11.25
C ALA A 299 -2.61 12.27 -11.83
N GLY A 300 -3.86 12.66 -11.74
CA GLY A 300 -4.99 11.92 -12.30
C GLY A 300 -4.96 11.81 -13.82
N GLU A 301 -4.53 12.89 -14.52
CA GLU A 301 -4.31 12.87 -15.97
C GLU A 301 -3.20 11.87 -16.35
N ILE A 302 -2.11 11.83 -15.59
CA ILE A 302 -1.05 10.83 -15.76
C ILE A 302 -1.58 9.42 -15.57
N VAL A 303 -2.36 9.16 -14.53
CA VAL A 303 -2.98 7.85 -14.27
C VAL A 303 -3.92 7.44 -15.40
N LYS A 304 -4.74 8.35 -15.93
CA LYS A 304 -5.63 8.07 -17.06
C LYS A 304 -4.85 7.74 -18.35
N ALA A 305 -3.82 8.53 -18.67
CA ALA A 305 -2.97 8.28 -19.83
C ALA A 305 -2.23 6.92 -19.72
N TRP A 306 -1.81 6.56 -18.50
CA TRP A 306 -1.23 5.25 -18.21
C TRP A 306 -2.21 4.11 -18.43
N LEU A 307 -3.47 4.24 -17.99
CA LEU A 307 -4.50 3.23 -18.22
C LEU A 307 -4.77 3.05 -19.72
N GLU A 308 -4.95 4.15 -20.46
CA GLU A 308 -5.16 4.12 -21.91
C GLU A 308 -4.03 3.43 -22.67
N HIS A 309 -2.76 3.62 -22.20
CA HIS A 309 -1.59 2.96 -22.78
C HIS A 309 -1.70 1.43 -22.74
N PHE A 310 -2.35 0.87 -21.70
CA PHE A 310 -2.49 -0.58 -21.53
C PHE A 310 -3.81 -1.15 -22.08
N GLU A 311 -4.84 -0.33 -22.37
CA GLU A 311 -6.11 -0.82 -22.90
C GLU A 311 -6.00 -1.47 -24.29
N GLY A 312 -5.01 -1.08 -25.10
CA GLY A 312 -4.77 -1.64 -26.45
C GLY A 312 -3.71 -2.73 -26.51
N ALA A 313 -2.91 -2.95 -25.46
CA ALA A 313 -1.69 -3.75 -25.54
C ALA A 313 -1.89 -5.26 -25.29
N TYR A 314 -3.05 -5.69 -24.79
CA TYR A 314 -3.33 -7.07 -24.38
C TYR A 314 -4.68 -7.60 -24.86
N GLN A 315 -5.20 -7.09 -26.00
CA GLN A 315 -6.35 -7.67 -26.68
C GLN A 315 -5.98 -8.82 -27.57
#